data_057f150a561e7dd6209e5fc5541ba1ae
#
_entry.id   057f150a561e7dd6209e5fc5541ba1ae
#
_cell.length_a   1.000
_cell.length_b   1.000
_cell.length_c   1.000
_cell.angle_alpha   90.00
_cell.angle_beta   90.00
_cell.angle_gamma   90.00
#
_symmetry.space_group_name_H-M   'P 1'
#
loop_
_entity.id
_entity.type
_entity.pdbx_description
1 polymer ?
#
loop_
_entity_poly.entity_id
_entity_poly.type
_entity_poly.pdbx_seq_one_letter_code
_entity_poly.pdbx_strand_id
1 'polypeptide(L)'
;GNPNAKVKVIEFSDPECPFCKRFHDTMNQIIDEYGKSGQVAWVYRHFPLDQPDVNGYALHPKAGKESQALECANEQGGGAKFWSYLDRLFEVTPSNNGLDLAELPKIAEYVGLDKTKLNQCLESGKYAQRVTDDQADGVNSGARGTPYSIVIAPNGKKFIINGALPYANVKAVIDQALAEK
;
A
#
# COMPACT_ATOMS: atom_id res chain seq x y z
N GLY A 1 -8.94 -2.21 -8.86
CA GLY A 1 -8.96 -2.62 -10.28
C GLY A 1 -9.47 -4.05 -10.46
N ASN A 2 -9.53 -4.51 -11.69
CA ASN A 2 -9.96 -5.87 -12.02
C ASN A 2 -8.85 -6.88 -11.69
N PRO A 3 -9.10 -7.93 -10.87
CA PRO A 3 -8.08 -8.94 -10.55
C PRO A 3 -7.58 -9.71 -11.79
N ASN A 4 -8.37 -9.72 -12.87
CA ASN A 4 -8.00 -10.34 -14.15
C ASN A 4 -7.39 -9.34 -15.15
N ALA A 5 -6.95 -8.15 -14.67
CA ALA A 5 -6.31 -7.15 -15.53
C ALA A 5 -5.05 -7.71 -16.20
N LYS A 6 -4.78 -7.23 -17.42
CA LYS A 6 -3.63 -7.65 -18.22
C LYS A 6 -2.31 -7.30 -17.56
N VAL A 7 -2.24 -6.13 -16.94
CA VAL A 7 -1.06 -5.65 -16.22
C VAL A 7 -1.39 -5.55 -14.74
N LYS A 8 -0.47 -5.99 -13.89
CA LYS A 8 -0.59 -5.86 -12.43
C LYS A 8 0.57 -5.01 -11.92
N VAL A 9 0.22 -4.00 -11.13
CA VAL A 9 1.20 -3.19 -10.40
C VAL A 9 1.18 -3.65 -8.95
N ILE A 10 2.23 -4.30 -8.48
CA ILE A 10 2.39 -4.72 -7.09
C ILE A 10 3.26 -3.67 -6.41
N GLU A 11 2.69 -2.90 -5.50
CA GLU A 11 3.37 -1.86 -4.76
C GLU A 11 3.65 -2.31 -3.33
N PHE A 12 4.91 -2.25 -2.92
CA PHE A 12 5.36 -2.35 -1.54
C PHE A 12 5.41 -0.96 -0.93
N SER A 13 4.60 -0.72 0.07
CA SER A 13 4.27 0.62 0.58
C SER A 13 4.26 0.68 2.10
N ASP A 14 4.50 1.88 2.63
CA ASP A 14 4.55 2.20 4.05
C ASP A 14 3.60 3.37 4.35
N PRO A 15 2.65 3.22 5.29
CA PRO A 15 1.65 4.25 5.59
C PRO A 15 2.24 5.57 6.13
N GLU A 16 3.41 5.53 6.78
CA GLU A 16 4.09 6.71 7.33
C GLU A 16 5.09 7.34 6.35
N CYS A 17 5.33 6.70 5.19
CA CYS A 17 6.28 7.21 4.21
C CYS A 17 5.68 8.36 3.39
N PRO A 18 6.28 9.58 3.40
CA PRO A 18 5.77 10.72 2.63
C PRO A 18 5.85 10.50 1.11
N PHE A 19 6.79 9.66 0.67
CA PHE A 19 6.90 9.28 -0.74
C PHE A 19 5.78 8.32 -1.15
N CYS A 20 5.35 7.39 -0.26
CA CYS A 20 4.20 6.53 -0.50
C CYS A 20 2.91 7.34 -0.57
N LYS A 21 2.70 8.29 0.34
CA LYS A 21 1.58 9.22 0.30
C LYS A 21 1.49 9.95 -1.04
N ARG A 22 2.60 10.50 -1.54
CA ARG A 22 2.65 11.16 -2.86
C ARG A 22 2.42 10.19 -4.01
N PHE A 23 2.95 8.98 -3.92
CA PHE A 23 2.82 7.97 -4.96
C PHE A 23 1.40 7.41 -5.04
N HIS A 24 0.68 7.39 -3.92
CA HIS A 24 -0.72 7.02 -3.86
C HIS A 24 -1.60 7.89 -4.79
N ASP A 25 -1.37 9.22 -4.80
CA ASP A 25 -2.06 10.14 -5.72
C ASP A 25 -1.74 9.83 -7.19
N THR A 26 -0.49 9.48 -7.47
CA THR A 26 -0.06 9.06 -8.82
C THR A 26 -0.76 7.77 -9.25
N MET A 27 -0.82 6.79 -8.37
CA MET A 27 -1.45 5.51 -8.66
C MET A 27 -2.97 5.61 -8.79
N ASN A 28 -3.60 6.50 -8.03
CA ASN A 28 -5.03 6.80 -8.20
C ASN A 28 -5.32 7.33 -9.61
N GLN A 29 -4.48 8.23 -10.15
CA GLN A 29 -4.60 8.70 -11.53
C GLN A 29 -4.42 7.55 -12.55
N ILE A 30 -3.47 6.65 -12.32
CA ILE A 30 -3.28 5.45 -13.15
C ILE A 30 -4.52 4.55 -13.13
N ILE A 31 -5.11 4.30 -11.96
CA ILE A 31 -6.32 3.48 -11.85
C ILE A 31 -7.54 4.17 -12.44
N ASP A 32 -7.63 5.48 -12.37
CA ASP A 32 -8.70 6.23 -13.05
C ASP A 32 -8.61 6.10 -14.58
N GLU A 33 -7.42 6.10 -15.16
CA GLU A 33 -7.23 5.95 -16.61
C GLU A 33 -7.35 4.50 -17.08
N TYR A 34 -6.66 3.56 -16.45
CA TYR A 34 -6.52 2.18 -16.92
C TYR A 34 -7.33 1.14 -16.14
N GLY A 35 -7.68 1.43 -14.89
CA GLY A 35 -8.38 0.48 -14.03
C GLY A 35 -9.83 0.27 -14.46
N LYS A 36 -10.53 1.33 -14.86
CA LYS A 36 -11.93 1.28 -15.32
C LYS A 36 -12.09 0.45 -16.59
N SER A 37 -11.09 0.45 -17.46
CA SER A 37 -11.07 -0.39 -18.67
C SER A 37 -10.64 -1.85 -18.40
N GLY A 38 -10.27 -2.17 -17.15
CA GLY A 38 -9.77 -3.48 -16.75
C GLY A 38 -8.36 -3.81 -17.28
N GLN A 39 -7.61 -2.82 -17.74
CA GLN A 39 -6.26 -3.02 -18.28
C GLN A 39 -5.21 -3.16 -17.18
N VAL A 40 -5.38 -2.44 -16.07
CA VAL A 40 -4.43 -2.41 -14.94
C VAL A 40 -5.14 -2.73 -13.63
N ALA A 41 -4.50 -3.55 -12.82
CA ALA A 41 -4.84 -3.74 -11.41
C ALA A 41 -3.68 -3.26 -10.53
N TRP A 42 -4.02 -2.62 -9.42
CA TRP A 42 -3.09 -2.19 -8.40
C TRP A 42 -3.25 -3.08 -7.17
N VAL A 43 -2.14 -3.66 -6.71
CA VAL A 43 -2.06 -4.54 -5.55
C VAL A 43 -1.16 -3.87 -4.52
N TYR A 44 -1.70 -3.59 -3.36
CA TYR A 44 -0.96 -3.06 -2.22
C TYR A 44 -0.34 -4.21 -1.42
N ARG A 45 0.93 -4.08 -1.06
CA ARG A 45 1.66 -4.97 -0.16
C ARG A 45 2.31 -4.14 0.94
N HIS A 46 2.24 -4.62 2.16
CA HIS A 46 2.81 -3.93 3.30
C HIS A 46 4.34 -4.00 3.28
N PHE A 47 4.98 -2.85 3.50
CA PHE A 47 6.43 -2.77 3.68
C PHE A 47 6.76 -1.68 4.71
N PRO A 48 6.30 -1.83 5.97
CA PRO A 48 6.58 -0.86 7.01
C PRO A 48 8.07 -0.78 7.30
N LEU A 49 8.61 0.44 7.43
CA LEU A 49 9.99 0.68 7.81
C LEU A 49 10.11 0.77 9.35
N ASP A 50 9.46 -0.18 10.03
CA ASP A 50 9.31 -0.25 11.48
C ASP A 50 10.36 -1.14 12.17
N GLN A 51 11.19 -1.84 11.40
CA GLN A 51 12.24 -2.68 11.96
C GLN A 51 13.44 -1.82 12.37
N PRO A 52 13.95 -2.01 13.60
CA PRO A 52 15.13 -1.26 14.04
C PRO A 52 16.39 -1.66 13.27
N ASP A 53 17.21 -0.67 13.00
CA ASP A 53 18.55 -0.84 12.48
C ASP A 53 19.52 -1.40 13.57
N VAL A 54 20.81 -1.51 13.23
CA VAL A 54 21.86 -2.00 14.15
C VAL A 54 22.06 -1.12 15.41
N ASN A 55 21.54 0.10 15.38
CA ASN A 55 21.57 1.04 16.50
C ASN A 55 20.24 1.05 17.30
N GLY A 56 19.29 0.20 16.91
CA GLY A 56 17.97 0.13 17.53
C GLY A 56 16.99 1.22 17.05
N TYR A 57 17.29 1.92 15.97
CA TYR A 57 16.45 2.97 15.40
C TYR A 57 15.57 2.42 14.26
N ALA A 58 14.25 2.57 14.41
CA ALA A 58 13.28 2.31 13.34
C ALA A 58 12.87 3.63 12.69
N LEU A 59 12.85 3.67 11.35
CA LEU A 59 12.51 4.89 10.62
C LEU A 59 11.03 5.27 10.84
N HIS A 60 10.13 4.29 10.76
CA HIS A 60 8.69 4.47 10.91
C HIS A 60 8.10 3.48 11.93
N PRO A 61 8.38 3.63 13.24
CA PRO A 61 7.99 2.65 14.26
C PRO A 61 6.48 2.43 14.41
N LYS A 62 5.64 3.31 13.89
CA LYS A 62 4.17 3.18 13.93
C LYS A 62 3.60 2.45 12.70
N ALA A 63 4.35 2.40 11.59
CA ALA A 63 3.86 1.91 10.29
C ALA A 63 3.36 0.46 10.33
N GLY A 64 3.97 -0.40 11.15
CA GLY A 64 3.51 -1.79 11.31
C GLY A 64 2.10 -1.88 11.93
N LYS A 65 1.78 -1.00 12.89
CA LYS A 65 0.44 -0.94 13.49
C LYS A 65 -0.59 -0.37 12.52
N GLU A 66 -0.22 0.64 11.75
CA GLU A 66 -1.06 1.23 10.72
C GLU A 66 -1.33 0.25 9.58
N SER A 67 -0.32 -0.53 9.18
CA SER A 67 -0.45 -1.63 8.21
C SER A 67 -1.45 -2.70 8.69
N GLN A 68 -1.39 -3.08 9.97
CA GLN A 68 -2.38 -3.98 10.55
C GLN A 68 -3.79 -3.40 10.55
N ALA A 69 -3.94 -2.06 10.75
CA ALA A 69 -5.25 -1.40 10.69
C ALA A 69 -5.89 -1.51 9.30
N LEU A 70 -5.10 -1.45 8.24
CA LEU A 70 -5.56 -1.66 6.86
C LEU A 70 -6.15 -3.06 6.67
N GLU A 71 -5.50 -4.09 7.21
CA GLU A 71 -6.03 -5.47 7.16
C GLU A 71 -7.26 -5.65 8.05
N CYS A 72 -7.33 -4.97 9.20
CA CYS A 72 -8.53 -4.96 10.02
C CYS A 72 -9.72 -4.26 9.32
N ALA A 73 -9.45 -3.25 8.50
CA ALA A 73 -10.48 -2.61 7.66
C ALA A 73 -10.92 -3.55 6.52
N ASN A 74 -9.97 -4.26 5.91
CA ASN A 74 -10.23 -5.29 4.90
C ASN A 74 -11.13 -6.40 5.43
N GLU A 75 -10.90 -6.87 6.66
CA GLU A 75 -11.74 -7.89 7.30
C GLU A 75 -13.19 -7.46 7.45
N GLN A 76 -13.43 -6.19 7.77
CA GLN A 76 -14.78 -5.69 8.00
C GLN A 76 -15.58 -5.46 6.71
N GLY A 77 -14.93 -5.16 5.59
CA GLY A 77 -15.65 -4.76 4.39
C GLY A 77 -14.92 -5.05 3.07
N GLY A 78 -13.92 -5.94 3.10
CA GLY A 78 -13.18 -6.34 1.92
C GLY A 78 -12.31 -5.24 1.33
N GLY A 79 -11.80 -5.49 0.11
CA GLY A 79 -10.89 -4.57 -0.56
C GLY A 79 -11.42 -3.14 -0.72
N ALA A 80 -12.73 -2.95 -0.86
CA ALA A 80 -13.30 -1.60 -0.94
C ALA A 80 -13.04 -0.80 0.33
N LYS A 81 -13.17 -1.43 1.51
CA LYS A 81 -12.90 -0.79 2.79
C LYS A 81 -11.41 -0.66 3.10
N PHE A 82 -10.59 -1.61 2.64
CA PHE A 82 -9.14 -1.47 2.66
C PHE A 82 -8.70 -0.16 1.98
N TRP A 83 -9.14 0.04 0.72
CA TRP A 83 -8.75 1.21 -0.06
C TRP A 83 -9.31 2.52 0.52
N SER A 84 -10.60 2.54 0.91
CA SER A 84 -11.18 3.74 1.53
C SER A 84 -10.45 4.13 2.84
N TYR A 85 -10.02 3.12 3.60
CA TYR A 85 -9.26 3.34 4.83
C TYR A 85 -7.86 3.89 4.53
N LEU A 86 -7.17 3.32 3.52
CA LEU A 86 -5.85 3.79 3.07
C LEU A 86 -5.91 5.22 2.52
N ASP A 87 -6.92 5.53 1.70
CA ASP A 87 -7.15 6.88 1.18
C ASP A 87 -7.26 7.88 2.34
N ARG A 88 -8.09 7.56 3.33
CA ARG A 88 -8.29 8.44 4.49
C ARG A 88 -7.05 8.53 5.37
N LEU A 89 -6.33 7.43 5.55
CA LEU A 89 -5.09 7.43 6.32
C LEU A 89 -4.06 8.35 5.66
N PHE A 90 -3.83 8.22 4.35
CA PHE A 90 -2.91 9.10 3.63
C PHE A 90 -3.39 10.56 3.60
N GLU A 91 -4.69 10.81 3.58
CA GLU A 91 -5.22 12.18 3.67
C GLU A 91 -4.82 12.86 5.00
N VAL A 92 -4.97 12.16 6.13
CA VAL A 92 -4.81 12.74 7.46
C VAL A 92 -3.41 12.62 8.05
N THR A 93 -2.61 11.63 7.62
CA THR A 93 -1.27 11.47 8.18
C THR A 93 -0.35 12.63 7.81
N PRO A 94 0.38 13.20 8.78
CA PRO A 94 1.49 14.13 8.51
C PRO A 94 2.73 13.40 7.97
N SER A 95 2.72 12.06 7.90
CA SER A 95 3.88 11.20 7.62
C SER A 95 4.99 11.27 8.68
N ASN A 96 6.03 10.46 8.50
CA ASN A 96 7.23 10.45 9.36
C ASN A 96 6.90 10.31 10.86
N ASN A 97 6.03 9.34 11.21
CA ASN A 97 5.56 9.06 12.57
C ASN A 97 4.67 10.17 13.17
N GLY A 98 4.15 11.06 12.33
CA GLY A 98 3.33 12.17 12.77
C GLY A 98 1.90 11.79 13.12
N LEU A 99 1.38 10.66 12.64
CA LEU A 99 0.04 10.21 12.97
C LEU A 99 -0.02 9.71 14.42
N ASP A 100 -1.00 10.20 15.18
CA ASP A 100 -1.34 9.59 16.46
C ASP A 100 -2.12 8.29 16.20
N LEU A 101 -1.69 7.16 16.80
CA LEU A 101 -2.38 5.88 16.64
C LEU A 101 -3.83 5.92 17.16
N ALA A 102 -4.18 6.88 18.01
CA ALA A 102 -5.57 7.15 18.43
C ALA A 102 -6.47 7.64 17.27
N GLU A 103 -5.90 8.04 16.14
CA GLU A 103 -6.66 8.38 14.93
C GLU A 103 -7.16 7.13 14.17
N LEU A 104 -6.51 5.96 14.32
CA LEU A 104 -6.88 4.76 13.57
C LEU A 104 -8.35 4.38 13.71
N PRO A 105 -8.95 4.31 14.93
CA PRO A 105 -10.39 4.04 15.07
C PRO A 105 -11.28 5.18 14.54
N LYS A 106 -10.80 6.44 14.51
CA LYS A 106 -11.55 7.56 13.93
C LYS A 106 -11.57 7.47 12.40
N ILE A 107 -10.46 7.04 11.78
CA ILE A 107 -10.41 6.74 10.35
C ILE A 107 -11.42 5.64 10.01
N ALA A 108 -11.49 4.57 10.81
CA ALA A 108 -12.48 3.50 10.62
C ALA A 108 -13.92 4.04 10.65
N GLU A 109 -14.26 4.83 11.64
CA GLU A 109 -15.58 5.46 11.78
C GLU A 109 -15.90 6.38 10.58
N TYR A 110 -14.92 7.17 10.13
CA TYR A 110 -15.06 8.05 8.97
C TYR A 110 -15.42 7.29 7.69
N VAL A 111 -14.82 6.12 7.47
CA VAL A 111 -15.10 5.29 6.28
C VAL A 111 -16.26 4.31 6.50
N GLY A 112 -17.02 4.47 7.58
CA GLY A 112 -18.22 3.67 7.87
C GLY A 112 -17.92 2.25 8.33
N LEU A 113 -16.80 2.05 9.06
CA LEU A 113 -16.45 0.81 9.75
C LEU A 113 -16.76 0.91 11.25
N ASP A 114 -16.87 -0.24 11.91
CA ASP A 114 -17.01 -0.33 13.35
C ASP A 114 -15.65 -0.13 14.03
N LYS A 115 -15.46 1.01 14.70
CA LYS A 115 -14.22 1.34 15.41
C LYS A 115 -13.91 0.38 16.56
N THR A 116 -14.92 -0.20 17.19
CA THR A 116 -14.72 -1.17 18.28
C THR A 116 -14.15 -2.47 17.74
N LYS A 117 -14.68 -2.96 16.62
CA LYS A 117 -14.14 -4.14 15.93
C LYS A 117 -12.72 -3.89 15.40
N LEU A 118 -12.45 -2.68 14.88
CA LEU A 118 -11.10 -2.32 14.48
C LEU A 118 -10.11 -2.41 15.64
N ASN A 119 -10.45 -1.82 16.79
CA ASN A 119 -9.61 -1.86 17.99
C ASN A 119 -9.37 -3.30 18.48
N GLN A 120 -10.43 -4.11 18.59
CA GLN A 120 -10.31 -5.53 18.96
C GLN A 120 -9.41 -6.31 18.00
N CYS A 121 -9.54 -6.06 16.70
CA CYS A 121 -8.69 -6.64 15.69
C CYS A 121 -7.21 -6.22 15.87
N LEU A 122 -6.96 -4.93 16.08
CA LEU A 122 -5.61 -4.40 16.31
C LEU A 122 -4.97 -4.93 17.61
N GLU A 123 -5.75 -5.04 18.69
CA GLU A 123 -5.30 -5.57 19.97
C GLU A 123 -4.95 -7.06 19.87
N SER A 124 -5.69 -7.81 19.06
CA SER A 124 -5.42 -9.24 18.83
C SER A 124 -4.08 -9.51 18.13
N GLY A 125 -3.54 -8.55 17.41
CA GLY A 125 -2.30 -8.68 16.62
C GLY A 125 -2.36 -9.70 15.47
N LYS A 126 -3.55 -10.21 15.11
CA LYS A 126 -3.71 -11.33 14.16
C LYS A 126 -3.16 -11.08 12.77
N TYR A 127 -3.00 -9.82 12.38
CA TYR A 127 -2.43 -9.46 11.09
C TYR A 127 -0.95 -9.10 11.12
N ALA A 128 -0.28 -9.18 12.29
CA ALA A 128 1.16 -8.90 12.39
C ALA A 128 1.98 -9.80 11.45
N GLN A 129 1.67 -11.12 11.43
CA GLN A 129 2.38 -12.06 10.55
C GLN A 129 2.16 -11.73 9.07
N ARG A 130 0.94 -11.36 8.67
CA ARG A 130 0.64 -10.95 7.29
C ARG A 130 1.50 -9.76 6.85
N VAL A 131 1.64 -8.76 7.72
CA VAL A 131 2.47 -7.57 7.44
C VAL A 131 3.95 -7.97 7.33
N THR A 132 4.44 -8.85 8.21
CA THR A 132 5.81 -9.35 8.17
C THR A 132 6.09 -10.17 6.90
N ASP A 133 5.15 -11.02 6.49
CA ASP A 133 5.29 -11.84 5.27
C ASP A 133 5.36 -10.95 4.02
N ASP A 134 4.51 -9.92 3.94
CA ASP A 134 4.54 -8.95 2.83
C ASP A 134 5.87 -8.19 2.78
N GLN A 135 6.40 -7.78 3.94
CA GLN A 135 7.70 -7.11 4.04
C GLN A 135 8.84 -8.03 3.57
N ALA A 136 8.83 -9.30 4.01
CA ALA A 136 9.81 -10.29 3.59
C ALA A 136 9.75 -10.53 2.07
N ASP A 137 8.56 -10.64 1.49
CA ASP A 137 8.36 -10.76 0.04
C ASP A 137 8.92 -9.54 -0.70
N GLY A 138 8.74 -8.33 -0.16
CA GLY A 138 9.30 -7.11 -0.71
C GLY A 138 10.83 -7.15 -0.74
N VAL A 139 11.47 -7.52 0.38
CA VAL A 139 12.94 -7.68 0.47
C VAL A 139 13.44 -8.70 -0.54
N ASN A 140 12.79 -9.86 -0.63
CA ASN A 140 13.13 -10.92 -1.57
C ASN A 140 12.93 -10.49 -3.04
N SER A 141 11.99 -9.57 -3.28
CA SER A 141 11.71 -8.99 -4.59
C SER A 141 12.61 -7.81 -4.95
N GLY A 142 13.55 -7.44 -4.09
CA GLY A 142 14.55 -6.39 -4.34
C GLY A 142 14.21 -5.01 -3.78
N ALA A 143 13.10 -4.85 -3.05
CA ALA A 143 12.80 -3.60 -2.36
C ALA A 143 13.88 -3.29 -1.28
N ARG A 144 14.30 -2.03 -1.22
CA ARG A 144 15.25 -1.50 -0.23
C ARG A 144 14.72 -0.23 0.44
N GLY A 145 13.48 0.12 0.14
CA GLY A 145 12.77 1.30 0.64
C GLY A 145 11.41 1.40 -0.04
N THR A 146 10.64 2.41 0.29
CA THR A 146 9.26 2.60 -0.18
C THR A 146 9.04 3.97 -0.82
N PRO A 147 8.11 4.07 -1.80
CA PRO A 147 7.42 2.95 -2.45
C PRO A 147 8.34 2.18 -3.39
N TYR A 148 8.11 0.88 -3.55
CA TYR A 148 8.77 0.05 -4.56
C TYR A 148 7.70 -0.77 -5.29
N SER A 149 7.66 -0.71 -6.61
CA SER A 149 6.61 -1.38 -7.37
C SER A 149 7.18 -2.28 -8.46
N ILE A 150 6.51 -3.42 -8.65
CA ILE A 150 6.76 -4.38 -9.73
C ILE A 150 5.56 -4.37 -10.66
N VAL A 151 5.77 -3.95 -11.90
CA VAL A 151 4.76 -4.00 -12.96
C VAL A 151 4.94 -5.32 -13.71
N ILE A 152 3.91 -6.15 -13.72
CA ILE A 152 3.91 -7.46 -14.38
C ILE A 152 3.07 -7.36 -15.65
N ALA A 153 3.71 -7.57 -16.79
CA ALA A 153 3.10 -7.60 -18.11
C ALA A 153 2.34 -8.93 -18.38
N PRO A 154 1.49 -9.00 -19.42
CA PRO A 154 0.73 -10.21 -19.76
C PRO A 154 1.59 -11.45 -20.03
N ASN A 155 2.77 -11.29 -20.61
CA ASN A 155 3.74 -12.36 -20.85
C ASN A 155 4.61 -12.71 -19.64
N GLY A 156 4.38 -12.08 -18.45
CA GLY A 156 5.13 -12.30 -17.24
C GLY A 156 6.41 -11.47 -17.10
N LYS A 157 6.75 -10.65 -18.10
CA LYS A 157 7.88 -9.72 -18.02
C LYS A 157 7.64 -8.70 -16.90
N LYS A 158 8.68 -8.38 -16.16
CA LYS A 158 8.61 -7.48 -15.01
C LYS A 158 9.35 -6.17 -15.31
N PHE A 159 8.75 -5.06 -14.89
CA PHE A 159 9.36 -3.73 -14.91
C PHE A 159 9.34 -3.18 -13.49
N ILE A 160 10.39 -2.45 -13.12
CA ILE A 160 10.52 -1.91 -11.77
C ILE A 160 10.25 -0.40 -11.79
N ILE A 161 9.42 0.03 -10.84
CA ILE A 161 9.27 1.44 -10.46
C ILE A 161 9.86 1.57 -9.06
N ASN A 162 11.02 2.22 -8.97
CA ASN A 162 11.73 2.42 -7.71
C ASN A 162 11.55 3.86 -7.25
N GLY A 163 10.82 4.03 -6.15
CA GLY A 163 10.47 5.34 -5.59
C GLY A 163 9.18 5.94 -6.20
N ALA A 164 8.81 7.10 -5.69
CA ALA A 164 7.59 7.82 -6.07
C ALA A 164 7.80 8.60 -7.38
N LEU A 165 7.79 7.89 -8.50
CA LEU A 165 7.91 8.50 -9.83
C LEU A 165 6.67 9.34 -10.16
N PRO A 166 6.83 10.43 -10.95
CA PRO A 166 5.71 11.20 -11.47
C PRO A 166 4.81 10.38 -12.41
N TYR A 167 3.55 10.78 -12.51
CA TYR A 167 2.53 10.12 -13.34
C TYR A 167 3.00 9.76 -14.76
N ALA A 168 3.61 10.71 -15.49
CA ALA A 168 4.07 10.48 -16.86
C ALA A 168 5.09 9.34 -16.96
N ASN A 169 5.97 9.18 -15.95
CA ASN A 169 6.97 8.12 -15.92
C ASN A 169 6.32 6.76 -15.60
N VAL A 170 5.39 6.72 -14.63
CA VAL A 170 4.63 5.50 -14.30
C VAL A 170 3.79 5.07 -15.50
N LYS A 171 3.09 6.01 -16.14
CA LYS A 171 2.31 5.77 -17.37
C LYS A 171 3.16 5.14 -18.46
N ALA A 172 4.35 5.68 -18.73
CA ALA A 172 5.24 5.13 -19.75
C ALA A 172 5.64 3.66 -19.47
N VAL A 173 5.89 3.31 -18.22
CA VAL A 173 6.18 1.92 -17.82
C VAL A 173 4.95 1.01 -18.02
N ILE A 174 3.75 1.50 -17.68
CA ILE A 174 2.51 0.75 -17.86
C ILE A 174 2.19 0.56 -19.35
N ASP A 175 2.32 1.60 -20.17
CA ASP A 175 2.12 1.50 -21.61
C ASP A 175 3.10 0.50 -22.25
N GLN A 176 4.35 0.50 -21.80
CA GLN A 176 5.34 -0.49 -22.23
C GLN A 176 4.93 -1.91 -21.80
N ALA A 177 4.46 -2.09 -20.56
CA ALA A 177 4.00 -3.40 -20.08
C ALA A 177 2.74 -3.89 -20.84
N LEU A 178 1.82 -3.00 -21.18
CA LEU A 178 0.63 -3.32 -21.98
C LEU A 178 0.95 -3.73 -23.42
N ALA A 179 2.08 -3.25 -23.97
CA ALA A 179 2.54 -3.60 -25.31
C ALA A 179 3.22 -4.97 -25.39
N GLU A 180 3.62 -5.55 -24.26
CA GLU A 180 4.20 -6.90 -24.20
C GLU A 180 3.13 -7.97 -24.50
N LYS A 181 3.45 -8.93 -25.38
CA LYS A 181 2.55 -9.96 -25.87
C LYS A 181 2.93 -11.34 -25.30
#